data_93b77224a7d087499e755a0d56f9f32d
#
_entry.id   93b77224a7d087499e755a0d56f9f32d
#
_cell.length_a   1.000
_cell.length_b   1.000
_cell.length_c   1.000
_cell.angle_alpha   90.00
_cell.angle_beta   90.00
_cell.angle_gamma   90.00
#
_symmetry.space_group_name_H-M   'P 1'
#
loop_
_entity.id
_entity.type
_entity.pdbx_description
1 polymer ?
#
loop_
_entity_poly.entity_id
_entity_poly.type
_entity_poly.pdbx_seq_one_letter_code
_entity_poly.pdbx_strand_id
1 'polypeptide(L)'
;MEVVLTRIRSLPGYGGFLLPPSEDALVNMATTGPIVVFNSTPYRSDAIIVTTTAITSLELPNLDYKETGDWMMKLANFGGSGFKRCEDNKEMKGLLMWLWDAAVGPVLESLESSGAILRSGVDENHLQRIWWIGVGQLSMAPFHAAGDHSRRSTRNTLSRAISAYIPTIKALSYARQKKLHLFDECGASLPPEHSRNAGLLLVPMPETPGATNLPGVLQEVQYIYDSTSKSAIKITVLSNPTPAEVLKQVQHHDIVHFACHGVSDFNPSNSHLVLLTPDGTNADKLPVRDISSLNTPGAQLAYLSACSSAKNPSTILADEVIHLASAFHLAGFIHTLANLWETEDQASSEVARDFYNLLFQDQGNVDDHYRVSAAFHKAVKQVRDKRPANYLGWAPFVHTGA
;
A
#
# COMPACT_ATOMS: atom_id res chain seq x y z
N MET A 1 24.77 28.00 2.49
CA MET A 1 23.51 27.23 2.37
C MET A 1 22.34 27.97 3.04
N GLU A 2 22.47 28.42 4.27
CA GLU A 2 21.40 29.10 5.04
C GLU A 2 20.81 30.35 4.33
N VAL A 3 21.66 31.20 3.75
CA VAL A 3 21.22 32.38 2.99
C VAL A 3 20.35 32.03 1.79
N VAL A 4 20.65 30.92 1.11
CA VAL A 4 19.85 30.43 -0.04
C VAL A 4 18.50 29.92 0.43
N LEU A 5 18.47 29.14 1.52
CA LEU A 5 17.23 28.62 2.12
C LEU A 5 16.33 29.78 2.60
N THR A 6 16.90 30.82 3.25
CA THR A 6 16.14 31.99 3.69
C THR A 6 15.53 32.74 2.50
N ARG A 7 16.28 32.89 1.39
CA ARG A 7 15.74 33.47 0.16
C ARG A 7 14.63 32.66 -0.46
N ILE A 8 14.77 31.33 -0.53
CA ILE A 8 13.71 30.45 -1.05
C ILE A 8 12.44 30.58 -0.17
N ARG A 9 12.60 30.55 1.15
CA ARG A 9 11.48 30.70 2.10
C ARG A 9 10.79 32.06 2.07
N SER A 10 11.46 33.10 1.56
CA SER A 10 10.82 34.41 1.37
C SER A 10 9.94 34.49 0.12
N LEU A 11 9.97 33.50 -0.76
CA LEU A 11 9.09 33.44 -1.93
C LEU A 11 7.68 33.00 -1.53
N PRO A 12 6.62 33.56 -2.14
CA PRO A 12 5.23 33.12 -1.91
C PRO A 12 5.08 31.63 -2.14
N GLY A 13 4.47 30.91 -1.18
CA GLY A 13 4.27 29.46 -1.23
C GLY A 13 5.45 28.59 -0.76
N TYR A 14 6.63 29.16 -0.52
CA TYR A 14 7.83 28.43 -0.11
C TYR A 14 8.24 28.64 1.35
N GLY A 15 7.40 29.29 2.18
CA GLY A 15 7.71 29.58 3.58
C GLY A 15 8.11 28.37 4.42
N GLY A 16 7.57 27.18 4.11
CA GLY A 16 7.90 25.91 4.76
C GLY A 16 9.00 25.09 4.07
N PHE A 17 9.69 25.62 3.07
CA PHE A 17 10.68 24.87 2.29
C PHE A 17 11.79 24.29 3.17
N LEU A 18 11.93 22.94 3.16
CA LEU A 18 12.85 22.16 3.99
C LEU A 18 12.70 22.39 5.51
N LEU A 19 11.57 22.91 5.97
CA LEU A 19 11.21 22.89 7.39
C LEU A 19 10.42 21.63 7.74
N PRO A 20 10.48 21.17 8.99
CA PRO A 20 9.54 20.17 9.47
C PRO A 20 8.11 20.75 9.45
N PRO A 21 7.08 19.92 9.27
CA PRO A 21 5.70 20.38 9.42
C PRO A 21 5.47 20.93 10.84
N SER A 22 4.60 21.94 10.96
CA SER A 22 4.18 22.43 12.28
C SER A 22 3.32 21.40 13.00
N GLU A 23 3.17 21.53 14.31
CA GLU A 23 2.29 20.68 15.11
C GLU A 23 0.85 20.73 14.57
N ASP A 24 0.32 21.92 14.30
CA ASP A 24 -1.02 22.08 13.71
C ASP A 24 -1.15 21.38 12.36
N ALA A 25 -0.12 21.44 11.52
CA ALA A 25 -0.13 20.74 10.23
C ALA A 25 -0.16 19.21 10.42
N LEU A 26 0.56 18.67 11.41
CA LEU A 26 0.55 17.26 11.73
C LEU A 26 -0.82 16.82 12.27
N VAL A 27 -1.40 17.56 13.22
CA VAL A 27 -2.72 17.30 13.80
C VAL A 27 -3.81 17.35 12.72
N ASN A 28 -3.77 18.33 11.83
CA ASN A 28 -4.69 18.44 10.69
C ASN A 28 -4.57 17.25 9.73
N MET A 29 -3.43 16.63 9.63
CA MET A 29 -3.27 15.42 8.81
C MET A 29 -3.96 14.19 9.42
N ALA A 30 -4.28 14.20 10.70
CA ALA A 30 -5.01 13.11 11.34
C ALA A 30 -6.55 13.22 11.22
N THR A 31 -7.09 14.21 10.49
CA THR A 31 -8.55 14.43 10.34
C THR A 31 -9.29 13.25 9.69
N THR A 32 -8.61 12.47 8.87
CA THR A 32 -9.18 11.30 8.19
C THR A 32 -8.82 9.98 8.87
N GLY A 33 -8.14 10.04 10.03
CA GLY A 33 -7.76 8.94 10.89
C GLY A 33 -6.37 9.14 11.52
N PRO A 34 -6.07 8.44 12.62
CA PRO A 34 -4.80 8.53 13.32
C PRO A 34 -3.61 8.13 12.44
N ILE A 35 -2.45 8.75 12.71
CA ILE A 35 -1.16 8.38 12.11
C ILE A 35 -0.28 7.81 13.24
N VAL A 36 0.25 6.61 13.04
CA VAL A 36 1.08 5.91 14.02
C VAL A 36 2.45 5.66 13.42
N VAL A 37 3.48 6.17 14.08
CA VAL A 37 4.88 5.96 13.70
C VAL A 37 5.54 5.04 14.72
N PHE A 38 5.94 3.86 14.30
CA PHE A 38 6.69 2.93 15.13
C PHE A 38 8.19 3.13 14.92
N ASN A 39 8.90 3.31 16.03
CA ASN A 39 10.35 3.40 16.06
C ASN A 39 10.93 2.41 17.08
N SER A 40 11.94 1.65 16.69
CA SER A 40 12.67 0.73 17.57
C SER A 40 14.16 1.01 17.47
N THR A 41 14.78 1.24 18.62
CA THR A 41 16.21 1.51 18.74
C THR A 41 16.82 0.63 19.83
N PRO A 42 18.16 0.46 19.89
CA PRO A 42 18.81 -0.26 20.98
C PRO A 42 18.57 0.30 22.38
N TYR A 43 18.08 1.54 22.47
CA TYR A 43 17.87 2.23 23.75
C TYR A 43 16.42 2.20 24.20
N ARG A 44 15.49 2.37 23.28
CA ARG A 44 14.04 2.45 23.54
C ARG A 44 13.24 2.24 22.27
N SER A 45 12.07 1.68 22.41
CA SER A 45 11.07 1.59 21.36
C SER A 45 9.80 2.35 21.72
N ASP A 46 9.24 3.08 20.75
CA ASP A 46 8.08 3.95 20.95
C ASP A 46 7.13 3.90 19.75
N ALA A 47 5.86 4.20 20.01
CA ALA A 47 4.92 4.65 19.01
C ALA A 47 4.63 6.14 19.17
N ILE A 48 4.86 6.94 18.13
CA ILE A 48 4.39 8.32 18.06
C ILE A 48 3.01 8.29 17.44
N ILE A 49 2.02 8.78 18.15
CA ILE A 49 0.61 8.75 17.77
C ILE A 49 0.14 10.18 17.51
N VAL A 50 -0.28 10.45 16.27
CA VAL A 50 -0.85 11.74 15.86
C VAL A 50 -2.35 11.56 15.69
N THR A 51 -3.12 12.32 16.45
CA THR A 51 -4.58 12.40 16.38
C THR A 51 -5.02 13.82 16.06
N THR A 52 -6.31 14.06 15.90
CA THR A 52 -6.88 15.40 15.69
C THR A 52 -6.78 16.29 16.92
N THR A 53 -6.42 15.75 18.08
CA THR A 53 -6.39 16.47 19.35
C THR A 53 -5.01 16.61 19.97
N ALA A 54 -4.08 15.71 19.63
CA ALA A 54 -2.74 15.69 20.25
C ALA A 54 -1.74 14.85 19.43
N ILE A 55 -0.46 15.13 19.69
CA ILE A 55 0.67 14.27 19.33
C ILE A 55 1.19 13.68 20.65
N THR A 56 1.18 12.36 20.75
CA THR A 56 1.59 11.64 21.97
C THR A 56 2.64 10.58 21.66
N SER A 57 3.42 10.21 22.66
CA SER A 57 4.38 9.10 22.60
C SER A 57 3.93 8.00 23.55
N LEU A 58 3.87 6.77 23.05
CA LEU A 58 3.60 5.57 23.83
C LEU A 58 4.88 4.72 23.85
N GLU A 59 5.43 4.50 25.04
CA GLU A 59 6.56 3.59 25.20
C GLU A 59 6.12 2.14 24.98
N LEU A 60 6.93 1.38 24.23
CA LEU A 60 6.69 -0.02 23.86
C LEU A 60 7.82 -0.91 24.40
N PRO A 61 7.82 -1.20 25.72
CA PRO A 61 8.92 -1.91 26.37
C PRO A 61 9.11 -3.35 25.89
N ASN A 62 8.05 -3.95 25.30
CA ASN A 62 8.09 -5.31 24.75
C ASN A 62 8.51 -5.35 23.28
N LEU A 63 8.71 -4.19 22.62
CA LEU A 63 9.21 -4.10 21.27
C LEU A 63 10.75 -4.01 21.31
N ASP A 64 11.39 -5.13 21.57
CA ASP A 64 12.85 -5.22 21.66
C ASP A 64 13.49 -5.05 20.28
N TYR A 65 14.57 -4.26 20.20
CA TYR A 65 15.26 -3.93 18.96
C TYR A 65 15.89 -5.15 18.28
N LYS A 66 16.52 -6.04 19.07
CA LYS A 66 17.17 -7.24 18.56
C LYS A 66 16.13 -8.25 18.08
N GLU A 67 15.10 -8.48 18.88
CA GLU A 67 13.99 -9.37 18.52
C GLU A 67 13.27 -8.88 17.27
N THR A 68 13.08 -7.56 17.15
CA THR A 68 12.55 -6.93 15.92
C THR A 68 13.41 -7.29 14.71
N GLY A 69 14.75 -7.16 14.81
CA GLY A 69 15.66 -7.54 13.75
C GLY A 69 15.58 -9.01 13.37
N ASP A 70 15.52 -9.89 14.36
CA ASP A 70 15.40 -11.33 14.16
C ASP A 70 14.10 -11.70 13.42
N TRP A 71 12.96 -11.09 13.80
CA TRP A 71 11.68 -11.29 13.12
C TRP A 71 11.67 -10.75 11.70
N MET A 72 12.21 -9.56 11.47
CA MET A 72 12.23 -8.95 10.12
C MET A 72 13.21 -9.71 9.19
N MET A 73 14.29 -10.25 9.73
CA MET A 73 15.18 -11.14 8.98
C MET A 73 14.50 -12.44 8.57
N LYS A 74 13.70 -13.05 9.47
CA LYS A 74 12.87 -14.22 9.13
C LYS A 74 11.84 -13.88 8.07
N LEU A 75 11.12 -12.77 8.22
CA LEU A 75 10.12 -12.30 7.26
C LEU A 75 10.71 -12.16 5.85
N ALA A 76 11.92 -11.59 5.74
CA ALA A 76 12.61 -11.43 4.47
C ALA A 76 12.94 -12.77 3.77
N ASN A 77 13.03 -13.85 4.54
CA ASN A 77 13.36 -15.20 4.07
C ASN A 77 12.15 -16.13 3.95
N PHE A 78 10.93 -15.66 4.28
CA PHE A 78 9.72 -16.44 4.07
C PHE A 78 9.46 -16.62 2.58
N GLY A 79 9.09 -17.82 2.21
CA GLY A 79 8.80 -18.20 0.84
C GLY A 79 9.24 -19.62 0.54
N GLY A 80 8.77 -20.14 -0.57
CA GLY A 80 9.04 -21.51 -0.98
C GLY A 80 7.76 -22.34 -1.06
N SER A 81 7.90 -23.63 -1.35
CA SER A 81 6.78 -24.56 -1.51
C SER A 81 6.87 -25.74 -0.55
N GLY A 82 5.78 -26.50 -0.44
CA GLY A 82 5.75 -27.75 0.31
C GLY A 82 5.98 -27.57 1.82
N PHE A 83 6.87 -28.39 2.38
CA PHE A 83 7.13 -28.45 3.84
C PHE A 83 7.66 -27.12 4.40
N LYS A 84 8.57 -26.45 3.69
CA LYS A 84 9.10 -25.15 4.11
C LYS A 84 7.98 -24.11 4.25
N ARG A 85 7.04 -24.08 3.31
CA ARG A 85 5.89 -23.15 3.41
C ARG A 85 5.03 -23.40 4.66
N CYS A 86 4.86 -24.64 5.08
CA CYS A 86 4.14 -24.96 6.32
C CYS A 86 4.87 -24.45 7.56
N GLU A 87 6.20 -24.54 7.60
CA GLU A 87 7.01 -24.02 8.70
C GLU A 87 6.98 -22.51 8.73
N ASP A 88 7.25 -21.86 7.60
CA ASP A 88 7.19 -20.40 7.43
C ASP A 88 5.81 -19.85 7.85
N ASN A 89 4.73 -20.57 7.52
CA ASN A 89 3.37 -20.17 7.90
C ASN A 89 3.13 -20.25 9.43
N LYS A 90 3.75 -21.22 10.14
CA LYS A 90 3.72 -21.27 11.62
C LYS A 90 4.53 -20.14 12.22
N GLU A 91 5.70 -19.85 11.68
CA GLU A 91 6.52 -18.74 12.11
C GLU A 91 5.83 -17.40 11.87
N MET A 92 5.15 -17.23 10.71
CA MET A 92 4.34 -16.06 10.44
C MET A 92 3.27 -15.85 11.53
N LYS A 93 2.58 -16.91 11.96
CA LYS A 93 1.66 -16.81 13.10
C LYS A 93 2.36 -16.26 14.35
N GLY A 94 3.55 -16.76 14.66
CA GLY A 94 4.36 -16.28 15.77
C GLY A 94 4.69 -14.79 15.65
N LEU A 95 5.17 -14.36 14.47
CA LEU A 95 5.45 -12.96 14.18
C LEU A 95 4.21 -12.06 14.37
N LEU A 96 3.05 -12.45 13.84
CA LEU A 96 1.84 -11.64 13.94
C LEU A 96 1.33 -11.51 15.39
N MET A 97 1.44 -12.57 16.17
CA MET A 97 1.10 -12.56 17.60
C MET A 97 2.08 -11.67 18.38
N TRP A 98 3.38 -11.84 18.16
CA TRP A 98 4.41 -11.00 18.77
C TRP A 98 4.22 -9.52 18.44
N LEU A 99 4.03 -9.20 17.16
CA LEU A 99 3.83 -7.81 16.70
C LEU A 99 2.60 -7.16 17.33
N TRP A 100 1.55 -7.96 17.56
CA TRP A 100 0.39 -7.51 18.31
C TRP A 100 0.73 -7.20 19.76
N ASP A 101 1.37 -8.14 20.48
CA ASP A 101 1.65 -7.99 21.90
C ASP A 101 2.68 -6.91 22.18
N ALA A 102 3.68 -6.79 21.30
CA ALA A 102 4.79 -5.85 21.49
C ALA A 102 4.47 -4.42 20.99
N ALA A 103 3.60 -4.25 19.99
CA ALA A 103 3.44 -2.97 19.34
C ALA A 103 1.97 -2.57 19.08
N VAL A 104 1.26 -3.33 18.24
CA VAL A 104 -0.01 -2.87 17.68
C VAL A 104 -1.15 -2.89 18.69
N GLY A 105 -1.23 -3.92 19.53
CA GLY A 105 -2.24 -4.04 20.59
C GLY A 105 -2.23 -2.85 21.55
N PRO A 106 -1.08 -2.54 22.20
CA PRO A 106 -0.96 -1.36 23.09
C PRO A 106 -1.35 -0.05 22.41
N VAL A 107 -1.00 0.15 21.12
CA VAL A 107 -1.36 1.35 20.36
C VAL A 107 -2.86 1.42 20.13
N LEU A 108 -3.50 0.34 19.70
CA LEU A 108 -4.95 0.32 19.49
C LEU A 108 -5.73 0.54 20.78
N GLU A 109 -5.27 -0.03 21.91
CA GLU A 109 -5.85 0.21 23.23
C GLU A 109 -5.72 1.69 23.66
N SER A 110 -4.58 2.32 23.37
CA SER A 110 -4.37 3.75 23.62
C SER A 110 -5.31 4.62 22.77
N LEU A 111 -5.44 4.31 21.48
CA LEU A 111 -6.35 5.02 20.58
C LEU A 111 -7.83 4.85 20.94
N GLU A 112 -8.24 3.65 21.36
CA GLU A 112 -9.59 3.38 21.87
C GLU A 112 -9.87 4.14 23.18
N SER A 113 -8.89 4.17 24.09
CA SER A 113 -9.01 4.82 25.39
C SER A 113 -9.10 6.34 25.28
N SER A 114 -8.40 6.93 24.31
CA SER A 114 -8.47 8.37 24.01
C SER A 114 -9.71 8.76 23.18
N GLY A 115 -10.49 7.79 22.70
CA GLY A 115 -11.63 8.03 21.82
C GLY A 115 -11.25 8.40 20.39
N ALA A 116 -9.97 8.25 20.01
CA ALA A 116 -9.49 8.52 18.65
C ALA A 116 -9.97 7.48 17.63
N ILE A 117 -10.27 6.26 18.09
CA ILE A 117 -10.96 5.23 17.31
C ILE A 117 -12.11 4.60 18.13
N LEU A 118 -13.05 3.98 17.43
CA LEU A 118 -14.16 3.27 18.08
C LEU A 118 -13.64 2.01 18.80
N ARG A 119 -14.28 1.70 19.93
CA ARG A 119 -13.95 0.47 20.65
C ARG A 119 -14.30 -0.76 19.84
N SER A 120 -13.47 -1.78 19.98
CA SER A 120 -13.66 -3.11 19.39
C SER A 120 -15.07 -3.65 19.62
N GLY A 121 -15.73 -4.17 18.56
CA GLY A 121 -17.03 -4.83 18.63
C GLY A 121 -18.26 -3.93 18.41
N VAL A 122 -18.09 -2.64 18.13
CA VAL A 122 -19.24 -1.71 17.99
C VAL A 122 -19.87 -1.75 16.60
N ASP A 123 -19.13 -1.81 15.51
CA ASP A 123 -19.65 -2.04 14.16
C ASP A 123 -18.50 -2.25 13.15
N GLU A 124 -18.46 -3.40 12.54
CA GLU A 124 -17.45 -3.72 11.51
C GLU A 124 -17.57 -2.83 10.24
N ASN A 125 -18.73 -2.21 10.03
CA ASN A 125 -18.95 -1.35 8.87
C ASN A 125 -18.43 0.09 9.06
N HIS A 126 -18.05 0.46 10.28
CA HIS A 126 -17.59 1.81 10.64
C HIS A 126 -16.17 1.81 11.22
N LEU A 127 -15.34 0.83 10.80
CA LEU A 127 -13.93 0.81 11.19
C LEU A 127 -13.23 2.06 10.69
N GLN A 128 -12.45 2.69 11.58
CA GLN A 128 -11.65 3.86 11.22
C GLN A 128 -10.35 3.45 10.53
N ARG A 129 -9.85 4.32 9.64
CA ARG A 129 -8.56 4.11 8.98
C ARG A 129 -7.43 4.58 9.88
N ILE A 130 -6.35 3.81 9.91
CA ILE A 130 -5.09 4.16 10.58
C ILE A 130 -3.98 4.12 9.56
N TRP A 131 -3.11 5.14 9.57
CA TRP A 131 -1.87 5.15 8.79
C TRP A 131 -0.71 4.63 9.62
N TRP A 132 -0.06 3.58 9.13
CA TRP A 132 1.10 2.96 9.76
C TRP A 132 2.38 3.43 9.07
N ILE A 133 3.35 3.85 9.87
CA ILE A 133 4.71 4.18 9.47
C ILE A 133 5.65 3.35 10.31
N GLY A 134 6.35 2.41 9.71
CA GLY A 134 7.44 1.69 10.35
C GLY A 134 8.77 2.34 10.01
N VAL A 135 9.58 2.67 11.01
CA VAL A 135 10.91 3.24 10.84
C VAL A 135 11.97 2.14 10.92
N GLY A 136 13.01 2.23 10.09
CA GLY A 136 14.12 1.29 10.09
C GLY A 136 13.68 -0.15 9.82
N GLN A 137 14.04 -1.05 10.72
CA GLN A 137 13.69 -2.47 10.62
C GLN A 137 12.18 -2.72 10.52
N LEU A 138 11.34 -1.83 11.08
CA LEU A 138 9.90 -1.96 11.09
C LEU A 138 9.22 -1.52 9.78
N SER A 139 9.96 -1.02 8.79
CA SER A 139 9.40 -0.55 7.51
C SER A 139 8.62 -1.61 6.75
N MET A 140 8.94 -2.89 6.96
CA MET A 140 8.28 -4.04 6.32
C MET A 140 7.33 -4.79 7.25
N ALA A 141 7.13 -4.31 8.49
CA ALA A 141 6.30 -5.00 9.47
C ALA A 141 4.83 -5.02 9.05
N PRO A 142 4.17 -6.20 9.07
CA PRO A 142 2.78 -6.33 8.64
C PRO A 142 1.80 -5.93 9.76
N PHE A 143 1.79 -4.64 10.15
CA PHE A 143 0.95 -4.11 11.24
C PHE A 143 -0.55 -4.39 11.01
N HIS A 144 -1.01 -4.35 9.75
CA HIS A 144 -2.40 -4.63 9.37
C HIS A 144 -2.83 -6.07 9.69
N ALA A 145 -1.87 -6.99 9.72
CA ALA A 145 -2.10 -8.41 9.95
C ALA A 145 -1.73 -8.85 11.38
N ALA A 146 -1.27 -7.93 12.24
CA ALA A 146 -0.88 -8.28 13.61
C ALA A 146 -2.05 -8.84 14.42
N GLY A 147 -1.79 -9.88 15.22
CA GLY A 147 -2.71 -10.44 16.19
C GLY A 147 -3.16 -11.89 15.97
N ASP A 148 -4.18 -12.26 16.72
CA ASP A 148 -4.80 -13.58 16.69
C ASP A 148 -5.91 -13.66 15.64
N HIS A 149 -5.74 -14.52 14.63
CA HIS A 149 -6.70 -14.77 13.57
C HIS A 149 -7.43 -16.12 13.74
N SER A 150 -7.46 -16.65 14.98
CA SER A 150 -8.30 -17.78 15.30
C SER A 150 -9.78 -17.42 15.10
N ARG A 151 -10.60 -18.42 14.85
CA ARG A 151 -12.02 -18.23 14.54
C ARG A 151 -12.72 -17.41 15.64
N ARG A 152 -13.37 -16.31 15.26
CA ARG A 152 -14.06 -15.34 16.14
C ARG A 152 -13.16 -14.45 17.00
N SER A 153 -11.85 -14.52 16.88
CA SER A 153 -10.98 -13.58 17.58
C SER A 153 -11.09 -12.18 16.98
N THR A 154 -11.26 -11.19 17.85
CA THR A 154 -11.18 -9.75 17.52
C THR A 154 -9.86 -9.14 17.99
N ARG A 155 -8.94 -9.95 18.53
CA ARG A 155 -7.63 -9.52 19.01
C ARG A 155 -6.63 -9.45 17.88
N ASN A 156 -6.98 -8.69 16.82
CA ASN A 156 -6.16 -8.47 15.62
C ASN A 156 -6.52 -7.15 14.95
N THR A 157 -5.58 -6.61 14.18
CA THR A 157 -5.75 -5.32 13.50
C THR A 157 -6.89 -5.33 12.49
N LEU A 158 -7.04 -6.41 11.69
CA LEU A 158 -8.11 -6.52 10.68
C LEU A 158 -9.53 -6.44 11.26
N SER A 159 -9.70 -6.75 12.55
CA SER A 159 -11.00 -6.65 13.22
C SER A 159 -11.23 -5.30 13.90
N ARG A 160 -10.23 -4.42 13.95
CA ARG A 160 -10.29 -3.16 14.70
C ARG A 160 -10.07 -1.90 13.88
N ALA A 161 -9.37 -1.99 12.75
CA ALA A 161 -9.03 -0.83 11.95
C ALA A 161 -8.84 -1.17 10.48
N ILE A 162 -9.13 -0.22 9.60
CA ILE A 162 -8.70 -0.23 8.20
C ILE A 162 -7.28 0.29 8.16
N SER A 163 -6.36 -0.50 7.64
CA SER A 163 -4.94 -0.16 7.61
C SER A 163 -4.55 0.48 6.28
N ALA A 164 -3.81 1.57 6.36
CA ALA A 164 -3.09 2.17 5.26
C ALA A 164 -1.63 2.37 5.64
N TYR A 165 -0.72 2.25 4.70
CA TYR A 165 0.70 2.49 4.89
C TYR A 165 1.14 3.75 4.18
N ILE A 166 2.12 4.42 4.73
CA ILE A 166 2.76 5.56 4.09
C ILE A 166 4.23 5.60 4.52
N PRO A 167 5.18 5.88 3.62
CA PRO A 167 6.59 5.91 3.98
C PRO A 167 6.94 7.02 4.95
N THR A 168 6.32 8.18 4.80
CA THR A 168 6.55 9.36 5.66
C THR A 168 5.30 10.23 5.74
N ILE A 169 5.20 11.02 6.82
CA ILE A 169 4.13 12.01 6.95
C ILE A 169 4.17 13.05 5.81
N LYS A 170 5.37 13.39 5.30
CA LYS A 170 5.51 14.28 4.13
C LYS A 170 4.90 13.68 2.86
N ALA A 171 5.08 12.37 2.65
CA ALA A 171 4.47 11.69 1.52
C ALA A 171 2.94 11.71 1.58
N LEU A 172 2.36 11.56 2.79
CA LEU A 172 0.92 11.70 3.01
C LEU A 172 0.44 13.13 2.69
N SER A 173 1.16 14.14 3.19
CA SER A 173 0.86 15.55 2.90
C SER A 173 0.89 15.82 1.40
N TYR A 174 1.92 15.35 0.71
CA TYR A 174 2.07 15.52 -0.75
C TYR A 174 0.92 14.86 -1.52
N ALA A 175 0.58 13.61 -1.18
CA ALA A 175 -0.52 12.88 -1.83
C ALA A 175 -1.87 13.61 -1.67
N ARG A 176 -2.12 14.22 -0.50
CA ARG A 176 -3.34 14.99 -0.24
C ARG A 176 -3.35 16.37 -0.92
N GLN A 177 -2.22 17.09 -0.93
CA GLN A 177 -2.11 18.39 -1.60
C GLN A 177 -2.31 18.27 -3.11
N LYS A 178 -1.74 17.26 -3.72
CA LYS A 178 -1.91 17.01 -5.16
C LYS A 178 -3.39 16.85 -5.54
N LYS A 179 -4.18 16.26 -4.66
CA LYS A 179 -5.64 16.16 -4.81
C LYS A 179 -6.33 17.53 -4.77
N LEU A 180 -6.00 18.38 -3.79
CA LEU A 180 -6.63 19.70 -3.64
C LEU A 180 -6.41 20.57 -4.89
N HIS A 181 -5.19 20.56 -5.44
CA HIS A 181 -4.90 21.28 -6.71
C HIS A 181 -5.72 20.76 -7.89
N LEU A 182 -5.98 19.45 -7.96
CA LEU A 182 -6.85 18.89 -9.01
C LEU A 182 -8.30 19.36 -8.91
N PHE A 183 -8.81 19.59 -7.69
CA PHE A 183 -10.16 20.13 -7.49
C PHE A 183 -10.23 21.63 -7.74
N ASP A 184 -9.21 22.41 -7.37
CA ASP A 184 -9.16 23.87 -7.62
C ASP A 184 -9.01 24.18 -9.11
N GLU A 185 -8.25 23.40 -9.86
CA GLU A 185 -8.13 23.54 -11.32
C GLU A 185 -9.39 23.07 -12.05
N CYS A 186 -10.16 22.12 -11.52
CA CYS A 186 -11.45 21.70 -12.07
C CYS A 186 -12.59 22.71 -11.84
N GLY A 187 -12.43 23.67 -10.93
CA GLY A 187 -13.37 24.80 -10.74
C GLY A 187 -13.30 25.84 -11.86
N ALA A 188 -12.22 25.90 -12.61
CA ALA A 188 -12.11 26.65 -13.87
C ALA A 188 -12.25 25.64 -15.01
N SER A 189 -13.40 25.66 -15.71
CA SER A 189 -13.74 24.79 -16.84
C SER A 189 -12.53 24.24 -17.60
N LEU A 190 -12.21 22.95 -17.36
CA LEU A 190 -11.21 22.22 -18.13
C LEU A 190 -11.61 22.24 -19.61
N PRO A 191 -10.67 22.41 -20.54
CA PRO A 191 -10.95 22.25 -21.97
C PRO A 191 -11.54 20.84 -22.20
N PRO A 192 -12.52 20.70 -23.10
CA PRO A 192 -13.21 19.42 -23.36
C PRO A 192 -12.28 18.26 -23.77
N GLU A 193 -11.04 18.54 -24.13
CA GLU A 193 -10.00 17.55 -24.47
C GLU A 193 -9.45 16.79 -23.26
N HIS A 194 -9.72 17.23 -22.02
CA HIS A 194 -9.28 16.60 -20.77
C HIS A 194 -10.43 15.95 -20.00
N SER A 195 -11.59 15.75 -20.63
CA SER A 195 -12.65 14.89 -20.10
C SER A 195 -12.11 13.44 -20.05
N ARG A 196 -11.43 13.09 -18.94
CA ARG A 196 -10.99 11.71 -18.68
C ARG A 196 -12.24 10.86 -18.49
N ASN A 197 -12.53 10.01 -19.44
CA ASN A 197 -13.39 8.88 -19.18
C ASN A 197 -12.63 8.00 -18.17
N ALA A 198 -13.18 7.84 -16.97
CA ALA A 198 -12.62 6.94 -15.98
C ALA A 198 -12.24 5.62 -16.66
N GLY A 199 -10.93 5.35 -16.75
CA GLY A 199 -10.37 4.22 -17.50
C GLY A 199 -9.59 3.27 -16.59
N LEU A 200 -9.77 1.98 -16.82
CA LEU A 200 -8.99 0.92 -16.18
C LEU A 200 -8.04 0.30 -17.22
N LEU A 201 -6.74 0.42 -16.99
CA LEU A 201 -5.70 -0.25 -17.76
C LEU A 201 -5.37 -1.59 -17.09
N LEU A 202 -5.48 -2.69 -17.83
CA LEU A 202 -5.01 -4.01 -17.43
C LEU A 202 -3.73 -4.37 -18.16
N VAL A 203 -2.72 -4.78 -17.39
CA VAL A 203 -1.38 -5.18 -17.87
C VAL A 203 -1.12 -6.63 -17.44
N PRO A 204 -1.74 -7.62 -18.12
CA PRO A 204 -1.61 -9.03 -17.77
C PRO A 204 -0.38 -9.67 -18.42
N MET A 205 0.36 -10.46 -17.65
CA MET A 205 1.49 -11.26 -18.10
C MET A 205 1.31 -12.72 -17.62
N PRO A 206 0.39 -13.48 -18.20
CA PRO A 206 0.18 -14.89 -17.85
C PRO A 206 1.40 -15.78 -18.17
N GLU A 207 2.13 -15.41 -19.22
CA GLU A 207 3.37 -16.06 -19.65
C GLU A 207 4.48 -15.03 -19.75
N THR A 208 5.61 -15.32 -19.13
CA THR A 208 6.79 -14.43 -19.10
C THR A 208 8.01 -15.22 -19.54
N PRO A 209 8.68 -14.86 -20.67
CA PRO A 209 9.88 -15.55 -21.13
C PRO A 209 10.95 -15.62 -20.03
N GLY A 210 11.42 -16.83 -19.72
CA GLY A 210 12.45 -17.05 -18.70
C GLY A 210 11.98 -17.03 -17.24
N ALA A 211 10.66 -16.90 -16.99
CA ALA A 211 10.06 -16.97 -15.65
C ALA A 211 8.96 -18.04 -15.58
N THR A 212 8.46 -18.32 -14.38
CA THR A 212 7.34 -19.23 -14.18
C THR A 212 6.04 -18.60 -14.70
N ASN A 213 5.19 -19.43 -15.32
CA ASN A 213 3.86 -18.97 -15.77
C ASN A 213 2.98 -18.59 -14.59
N LEU A 214 2.12 -17.61 -14.79
CA LEU A 214 1.13 -17.11 -13.83
C LEU A 214 -0.29 -17.42 -14.35
N PRO A 215 -0.77 -18.67 -14.26
CA PRO A 215 -2.08 -19.06 -14.81
C PRO A 215 -3.26 -18.34 -14.14
N GLY A 216 -3.10 -17.90 -12.90
CA GLY A 216 -4.10 -17.09 -12.18
C GLY A 216 -4.40 -15.75 -12.81
N VAL A 217 -3.48 -15.19 -13.58
CA VAL A 217 -3.64 -13.86 -14.25
C VAL A 217 -4.83 -13.85 -15.21
N LEU A 218 -5.05 -14.92 -15.97
CA LEU A 218 -6.20 -14.99 -16.89
C LEU A 218 -7.53 -14.97 -16.13
N GLN A 219 -7.59 -15.68 -15.01
CA GLN A 219 -8.78 -15.70 -14.15
C GLN A 219 -8.98 -14.34 -13.46
N GLU A 220 -7.91 -13.71 -13.03
CA GLU A 220 -7.95 -12.36 -12.43
C GLU A 220 -8.51 -11.32 -13.40
N VAL A 221 -8.04 -11.30 -14.64
CA VAL A 221 -8.57 -10.45 -15.72
C VAL A 221 -10.05 -10.70 -15.94
N GLN A 222 -10.49 -11.97 -16.02
CA GLN A 222 -11.91 -12.31 -16.19
C GLN A 222 -12.76 -11.79 -15.02
N TYR A 223 -12.30 -11.97 -13.78
CA TYR A 223 -13.00 -11.45 -12.62
C TYR A 223 -13.13 -9.92 -12.62
N ILE A 224 -12.11 -9.21 -13.09
CA ILE A 224 -12.15 -7.75 -13.21
C ILE A 224 -13.19 -7.35 -14.26
N TYR A 225 -13.23 -8.01 -15.42
CA TYR A 225 -14.27 -7.76 -16.42
C TYR A 225 -15.67 -7.98 -15.88
N ASP A 226 -15.90 -9.10 -15.19
CA ASP A 226 -17.21 -9.43 -14.62
C ASP A 226 -17.65 -8.40 -13.57
N SER A 227 -16.70 -7.96 -12.71
CA SER A 227 -16.94 -6.98 -11.65
C SER A 227 -17.25 -5.58 -12.19
N THR A 228 -16.68 -5.22 -13.33
CA THR A 228 -16.83 -3.90 -13.95
C THR A 228 -17.95 -3.84 -14.99
N SER A 229 -18.53 -4.99 -15.37
CA SER A 229 -19.53 -5.10 -16.44
C SER A 229 -20.76 -4.20 -16.27
N LYS A 230 -21.09 -3.83 -15.02
CA LYS A 230 -22.22 -2.94 -14.66
C LYS A 230 -21.80 -1.49 -14.44
N SER A 231 -20.51 -1.18 -14.52
CA SER A 231 -19.97 0.16 -14.36
C SER A 231 -19.75 0.82 -15.72
N ALA A 232 -19.71 2.15 -15.76
CA ALA A 232 -19.40 2.90 -16.97
C ALA A 232 -17.90 2.98 -17.27
N ILE A 233 -17.04 2.21 -16.53
CA ILE A 233 -15.60 2.26 -16.69
C ILE A 233 -15.16 1.61 -17.99
N LYS A 234 -14.32 2.31 -18.76
CA LYS A 234 -13.71 1.75 -19.97
C LYS A 234 -12.49 0.92 -19.61
N ILE A 235 -12.45 -0.34 -20.05
CA ILE A 235 -11.29 -1.22 -19.84
C ILE A 235 -10.42 -1.22 -21.09
N THR A 236 -9.12 -1.03 -20.89
CA THR A 236 -8.06 -1.21 -21.90
C THR A 236 -7.16 -2.36 -21.45
N VAL A 237 -6.94 -3.35 -22.29
CA VAL A 237 -6.04 -4.48 -22.01
C VAL A 237 -4.86 -4.45 -22.95
N LEU A 238 -3.65 -4.53 -22.41
CA LEU A 238 -2.44 -4.67 -23.21
C LEU A 238 -2.10 -6.16 -23.37
N SER A 239 -2.34 -6.71 -24.54
CA SER A 239 -2.08 -8.15 -24.80
C SER A 239 -0.59 -8.50 -24.85
N ASN A 240 0.25 -7.55 -25.30
CA ASN A 240 1.71 -7.68 -25.33
C ASN A 240 2.33 -6.44 -24.69
N PRO A 241 2.32 -6.34 -23.35
CA PRO A 241 2.74 -5.12 -22.67
C PRO A 241 4.26 -4.94 -22.76
N THR A 242 4.68 -3.87 -23.41
CA THR A 242 6.08 -3.41 -23.42
C THR A 242 6.25 -2.23 -22.46
N PRO A 243 7.45 -1.98 -21.90
CA PRO A 243 7.70 -0.83 -21.02
C PRO A 243 7.27 0.50 -21.66
N ALA A 244 7.59 0.73 -22.92
CA ALA A 244 7.25 1.98 -23.63
C ALA A 244 5.74 2.17 -23.77
N GLU A 245 5.01 1.12 -24.16
CA GLU A 245 3.54 1.22 -24.32
C GLU A 245 2.86 1.38 -22.94
N VAL A 246 3.32 0.65 -21.91
CA VAL A 246 2.78 0.79 -20.56
C VAL A 246 2.98 2.20 -20.02
N LEU A 247 4.20 2.79 -20.12
CA LEU A 247 4.48 4.15 -19.68
C LEU A 247 3.59 5.19 -20.39
N LYS A 248 3.32 4.98 -21.68
CA LYS A 248 2.40 5.82 -22.45
C LYS A 248 0.95 5.68 -21.95
N GLN A 249 0.46 4.45 -21.77
CA GLN A 249 -0.94 4.19 -21.41
C GLN A 249 -1.26 4.58 -19.96
N VAL A 250 -0.32 4.40 -19.03
CA VAL A 250 -0.48 4.78 -17.61
C VAL A 250 -0.87 6.26 -17.46
N GLN A 251 -0.39 7.14 -18.33
CA GLN A 251 -0.69 8.58 -18.29
C GLN A 251 -2.15 8.92 -18.64
N HIS A 252 -2.88 7.98 -19.25
CA HIS A 252 -4.25 8.21 -19.76
C HIS A 252 -5.34 7.47 -18.99
N HIS A 253 -4.97 6.71 -17.93
CA HIS A 253 -5.91 5.91 -17.17
C HIS A 253 -5.90 6.29 -15.68
N ASP A 254 -7.07 6.28 -15.06
CA ASP A 254 -7.23 6.60 -13.63
C ASP A 254 -6.87 5.41 -12.74
N ILE A 255 -7.14 4.21 -13.23
CA ILE A 255 -6.83 2.95 -12.55
C ILE A 255 -5.90 2.13 -13.44
N VAL A 256 -4.83 1.61 -12.85
CA VAL A 256 -3.90 0.69 -13.54
C VAL A 256 -3.75 -0.58 -12.72
N HIS A 257 -3.92 -1.74 -13.35
CA HIS A 257 -3.79 -3.03 -12.72
C HIS A 257 -2.70 -3.84 -13.42
N PHE A 258 -1.64 -4.16 -12.67
CA PHE A 258 -0.52 -5.00 -13.13
C PHE A 258 -0.67 -6.40 -12.57
N ALA A 259 -0.88 -7.38 -13.43
CA ALA A 259 -0.86 -8.80 -13.09
C ALA A 259 0.34 -9.44 -13.80
N CYS A 260 1.54 -9.30 -13.21
CA CYS A 260 2.82 -9.68 -13.79
C CYS A 260 3.86 -10.00 -12.71
N HIS A 261 5.04 -10.45 -13.09
CA HIS A 261 6.15 -10.59 -12.15
C HIS A 261 6.71 -9.22 -11.72
N GLY A 262 7.00 -9.08 -10.43
CA GLY A 262 7.73 -7.97 -9.84
C GLY A 262 9.05 -8.46 -9.25
N VAL A 263 10.12 -7.70 -9.45
CA VAL A 263 11.45 -8.00 -8.94
C VAL A 263 11.92 -6.87 -8.04
N SER A 264 12.19 -7.20 -6.78
CA SER A 264 12.80 -6.28 -5.82
C SER A 264 14.31 -6.43 -5.85
N ASP A 265 15.04 -5.33 -6.01
CA ASP A 265 16.51 -5.29 -6.10
C ASP A 265 17.11 -4.65 -4.84
N PHE A 266 18.34 -5.01 -4.46
CA PHE A 266 19.08 -4.39 -3.35
C PHE A 266 19.28 -2.88 -3.54
N ASN A 267 19.43 -2.43 -4.78
CA ASN A 267 19.27 -1.02 -5.13
C ASN A 267 17.80 -0.78 -5.52
N PRO A 268 17.00 -0.15 -4.66
CA PRO A 268 15.56 0.00 -4.87
C PRO A 268 15.19 0.61 -6.23
N SER A 269 16.05 1.49 -6.78
CA SER A 269 15.85 2.11 -8.09
C SER A 269 15.90 1.11 -9.26
N ASN A 270 16.48 -0.06 -9.06
CA ASN A 270 16.54 -1.15 -10.04
C ASN A 270 15.37 -2.14 -9.90
N SER A 271 14.58 -2.03 -8.85
CA SER A 271 13.32 -2.78 -8.73
C SER A 271 12.45 -2.52 -9.95
N HIS A 272 11.80 -3.55 -10.48
CA HIS A 272 11.10 -3.44 -11.76
C HIS A 272 9.94 -4.43 -11.88
N LEU A 273 8.99 -4.08 -12.74
CA LEU A 273 8.02 -5.03 -13.28
C LEU A 273 8.62 -5.71 -14.52
N VAL A 274 8.28 -6.98 -14.72
CA VAL A 274 8.75 -7.77 -15.87
C VAL A 274 7.66 -7.77 -16.93
N LEU A 275 7.99 -7.24 -18.10
CA LEU A 275 7.12 -7.11 -19.26
C LEU A 275 7.77 -7.79 -20.49
N LEU A 276 7.32 -7.45 -21.69
CA LEU A 276 7.84 -8.02 -22.94
C LEU A 276 8.70 -7.01 -23.74
N THR A 277 9.67 -7.54 -24.46
CA THR A 277 10.33 -6.80 -25.55
C THR A 277 9.34 -6.49 -26.66
N PRO A 278 9.60 -5.48 -27.54
CA PRO A 278 8.68 -5.10 -28.62
C PRO A 278 8.35 -6.21 -29.60
N ASP A 279 9.25 -7.19 -29.79
CA ASP A 279 9.01 -8.37 -30.60
C ASP A 279 8.27 -9.50 -29.89
N GLY A 280 8.00 -9.33 -28.58
CA GLY A 280 7.27 -10.30 -27.74
C GLY A 280 8.07 -11.58 -27.43
N THR A 281 9.35 -11.67 -27.79
CA THR A 281 10.13 -12.92 -27.69
C THR A 281 10.87 -13.06 -26.38
N ASN A 282 11.18 -11.94 -25.70
CA ASN A 282 11.96 -11.92 -24.46
C ASN A 282 11.28 -11.08 -23.38
N ALA A 283 11.71 -11.30 -22.14
CA ALA A 283 11.36 -10.44 -21.02
C ALA A 283 12.12 -9.10 -21.09
N ASP A 284 11.43 -7.99 -20.76
CA ASP A 284 11.99 -6.66 -20.61
C ASP A 284 11.59 -6.06 -19.25
N LYS A 285 12.31 -5.04 -18.82
CA LYS A 285 12.17 -4.43 -17.49
C LYS A 285 11.47 -3.08 -17.57
N LEU A 286 10.46 -2.87 -16.72
CA LEU A 286 9.91 -1.56 -16.42
C LEU A 286 10.42 -1.12 -15.05
N PRO A 287 11.52 -0.33 -14.97
CA PRO A 287 12.14 0.04 -13.71
C PRO A 287 11.32 1.06 -12.90
N VAL A 288 11.47 1.01 -11.58
CA VAL A 288 10.89 1.98 -10.63
C VAL A 288 11.18 3.43 -11.03
N ARG A 289 12.42 3.74 -11.43
CA ARG A 289 12.83 5.09 -11.82
C ARG A 289 12.04 5.65 -13.01
N ASP A 290 11.65 4.79 -13.97
CA ASP A 290 10.92 5.23 -15.16
C ASP A 290 9.45 5.51 -14.80
N ILE A 291 8.87 4.70 -13.91
CA ILE A 291 7.53 4.94 -13.35
C ILE A 291 7.51 6.23 -12.52
N SER A 292 8.47 6.41 -11.61
CA SER A 292 8.53 7.57 -10.72
C SER A 292 8.76 8.90 -11.45
N SER A 293 9.31 8.86 -12.68
CA SER A 293 9.50 10.04 -13.52
C SER A 293 8.23 10.49 -14.25
N LEU A 294 7.18 9.67 -14.24
CA LEU A 294 5.89 10.04 -14.82
C LEU A 294 5.23 11.17 -14.03
N ASN A 295 4.51 12.01 -14.73
CA ASN A 295 3.57 12.95 -14.12
C ASN A 295 2.17 12.54 -14.57
N THR A 296 1.42 11.90 -13.66
CA THR A 296 0.07 11.40 -13.94
C THR A 296 -0.96 12.18 -13.10
N PRO A 297 -1.24 13.44 -13.44
CA PRO A 297 -2.25 14.21 -12.72
C PRO A 297 -3.61 13.51 -12.85
N GLY A 298 -4.28 13.24 -11.73
CA GLY A 298 -5.59 12.56 -11.67
C GLY A 298 -5.53 11.03 -11.66
N ALA A 299 -4.36 10.40 -11.63
CA ALA A 299 -4.27 8.96 -11.40
C ALA A 299 -4.73 8.60 -9.98
N GLN A 300 -5.66 7.66 -9.87
CA GLN A 300 -6.31 7.32 -8.61
C GLN A 300 -5.68 6.07 -7.96
N LEU A 301 -5.60 4.99 -8.71
CA LEU A 301 -5.27 3.69 -8.17
C LEU A 301 -4.28 2.92 -9.05
N ALA A 302 -3.17 2.48 -8.45
CA ALA A 302 -2.31 1.44 -9.00
C ALA A 302 -2.50 0.14 -8.20
N TYR A 303 -2.97 -0.92 -8.83
CA TYR A 303 -3.04 -2.25 -8.24
C TYR A 303 -1.87 -3.10 -8.77
N LEU A 304 -0.99 -3.49 -7.88
CA LEU A 304 0.19 -4.29 -8.19
C LEU A 304 -0.03 -5.73 -7.72
N SER A 305 -0.70 -6.53 -8.53
CA SER A 305 -0.85 -7.98 -8.32
C SER A 305 0.46 -8.72 -8.68
N ALA A 306 1.58 -8.05 -8.42
CA ALA A 306 2.93 -8.54 -8.68
C ALA A 306 3.57 -9.01 -7.36
N CYS A 307 4.31 -10.10 -7.41
CA CYS A 307 5.01 -10.62 -6.24
C CYS A 307 5.96 -9.58 -5.64
N SER A 308 5.92 -9.44 -4.30
CA SER A 308 6.85 -8.58 -3.54
C SER A 308 6.93 -7.12 -4.02
N SER A 309 5.83 -6.58 -4.55
CA SER A 309 5.80 -5.22 -5.09
C SER A 309 5.99 -4.11 -4.04
N ALA A 310 5.79 -4.43 -2.76
CA ALA A 310 6.04 -3.54 -1.63
C ALA A 310 7.29 -3.94 -0.80
N LYS A 311 8.07 -4.95 -1.24
CA LYS A 311 9.25 -5.40 -0.51
C LYS A 311 10.43 -4.43 -0.69
N ASN A 312 11.10 -4.07 0.41
CA ASN A 312 12.39 -3.38 0.38
C ASN A 312 13.51 -4.37 0.78
N PRO A 313 14.31 -4.89 -0.16
CA PRO A 313 15.35 -5.86 0.16
C PRO A 313 16.62 -5.24 0.77
N SER A 314 16.74 -3.91 0.80
CA SER A 314 17.91 -3.22 1.29
C SER A 314 17.86 -2.98 2.79
N THR A 315 18.72 -3.64 3.56
CA THR A 315 18.88 -3.39 5.00
C THR A 315 19.57 -2.06 5.30
N ILE A 316 20.41 -1.57 4.38
CA ILE A 316 21.14 -0.29 4.51
C ILE A 316 20.19 0.89 4.27
N LEU A 317 19.21 0.71 3.39
CA LEU A 317 18.23 1.73 3.01
C LEU A 317 16.85 1.41 3.61
N ALA A 318 16.81 0.77 4.77
CA ALA A 318 15.55 0.36 5.40
C ALA A 318 14.62 1.54 5.69
N ASP A 319 15.18 2.71 6.00
CA ASP A 319 14.43 3.97 6.18
C ASP A 319 14.05 4.66 4.86
N GLU A 320 14.70 4.27 3.76
CA GLU A 320 14.42 4.76 2.42
C GLU A 320 13.37 3.84 1.78
N VAL A 321 12.10 4.06 2.07
CA VAL A 321 11.01 3.22 1.55
C VAL A 321 10.83 3.46 0.04
N ILE A 322 11.87 3.19 -0.71
CA ILE A 322 11.87 3.19 -2.17
C ILE A 322 11.61 1.75 -2.62
N HIS A 323 10.36 1.42 -2.81
CA HIS A 323 9.94 0.17 -3.41
C HIS A 323 9.00 0.46 -4.58
N LEU A 324 8.64 -0.56 -5.32
CA LEU A 324 7.82 -0.43 -6.53
C LEU A 324 6.51 0.34 -6.25
N ALA A 325 5.82 0.08 -5.12
CA ALA A 325 4.60 0.79 -4.77
C ALA A 325 4.82 2.30 -4.54
N SER A 326 5.96 2.70 -3.95
CA SER A 326 6.30 4.13 -3.75
C SER A 326 6.52 4.88 -5.05
N ALA A 327 6.98 4.21 -6.12
CA ALA A 327 7.16 4.82 -7.42
C ALA A 327 5.84 5.33 -8.02
N PHE A 328 4.76 4.58 -7.81
CA PHE A 328 3.44 4.99 -8.27
C PHE A 328 2.93 6.21 -7.49
N HIS A 329 3.21 6.33 -6.19
CA HIS A 329 2.91 7.56 -5.45
C HIS A 329 3.70 8.77 -5.97
N LEU A 330 4.99 8.60 -6.28
CA LEU A 330 5.80 9.66 -6.88
C LEU A 330 5.27 10.05 -8.27
N ALA A 331 4.84 9.10 -9.08
CA ALA A 331 4.20 9.34 -10.36
C ALA A 331 2.87 10.10 -10.23
N GLY A 332 2.19 10.00 -9.08
CA GLY A 332 0.97 10.75 -8.79
C GLY A 332 -0.25 9.92 -8.44
N PHE A 333 -0.13 8.61 -8.33
CA PHE A 333 -1.24 7.77 -7.87
C PHE A 333 -1.53 8.02 -6.38
N ILE A 334 -2.80 8.19 -6.05
CA ILE A 334 -3.27 8.45 -4.68
C ILE A 334 -3.24 7.18 -3.85
N HIS A 335 -3.62 6.06 -4.46
CA HIS A 335 -3.64 4.74 -3.84
C HIS A 335 -2.76 3.76 -4.60
N THR A 336 -2.03 2.94 -3.86
CA THR A 336 -1.34 1.77 -4.42
C THR A 336 -1.66 0.54 -3.58
N LEU A 337 -2.12 -0.53 -4.23
CA LEU A 337 -2.32 -1.84 -3.61
C LEU A 337 -1.15 -2.73 -4.03
N ALA A 338 -0.54 -3.42 -3.08
CA ALA A 338 0.70 -4.14 -3.31
C ALA A 338 0.85 -5.34 -2.37
N ASN A 339 1.88 -6.15 -2.59
CA ASN A 339 2.20 -7.32 -1.77
C ASN A 339 3.56 -7.14 -1.09
N LEU A 340 3.64 -7.39 0.22
CA LEU A 340 4.88 -7.38 1.00
C LEU A 340 5.80 -8.56 0.66
N TRP A 341 5.24 -9.71 0.29
CA TRP A 341 5.95 -10.91 -0.14
C TRP A 341 5.14 -11.68 -1.18
N GLU A 342 5.78 -12.70 -1.76
CA GLU A 342 5.15 -13.56 -2.77
C GLU A 342 3.96 -14.31 -2.20
N THR A 343 2.84 -14.28 -2.90
CA THR A 343 1.59 -14.93 -2.52
C THR A 343 1.15 -15.96 -3.58
N GLU A 344 0.12 -16.73 -3.25
CA GLU A 344 -0.47 -17.70 -4.16
C GLU A 344 -1.35 -16.99 -5.20
N ASP A 345 -1.28 -17.40 -6.47
CA ASP A 345 -2.11 -16.87 -7.55
C ASP A 345 -3.60 -16.88 -7.20
N GLN A 346 -4.07 -17.96 -6.53
CA GLN A 346 -5.46 -18.06 -6.11
C GLN A 346 -5.83 -16.96 -5.10
N ALA A 347 -4.97 -16.66 -4.13
CA ALA A 347 -5.24 -15.61 -3.14
C ALA A 347 -5.26 -14.24 -3.80
N SER A 348 -4.32 -13.95 -4.71
CA SER A 348 -4.26 -12.72 -5.49
C SER A 348 -5.52 -12.51 -6.32
N SER A 349 -5.94 -13.53 -7.09
CA SER A 349 -7.14 -13.47 -7.92
C SER A 349 -8.42 -13.29 -7.09
N GLU A 350 -8.52 -13.94 -5.91
CA GLU A 350 -9.66 -13.79 -5.00
C GLU A 350 -9.72 -12.37 -4.39
N VAL A 351 -8.58 -11.83 -3.94
CA VAL A 351 -8.52 -10.46 -3.40
C VAL A 351 -8.87 -9.43 -4.48
N ALA A 352 -8.32 -9.58 -5.69
CA ALA A 352 -8.63 -8.68 -6.80
C ALA A 352 -10.12 -8.72 -7.16
N ARG A 353 -10.70 -9.93 -7.31
CA ARG A 353 -12.13 -10.11 -7.56
C ARG A 353 -12.99 -9.42 -6.49
N ASP A 354 -12.74 -9.75 -5.22
CA ASP A 354 -13.56 -9.25 -4.11
C ASP A 354 -13.39 -7.73 -3.96
N PHE A 355 -12.18 -7.20 -4.19
CA PHE A 355 -11.90 -5.77 -4.20
C PHE A 355 -12.65 -5.02 -5.29
N TYR A 356 -12.55 -5.44 -6.56
CA TYR A 356 -13.24 -4.75 -7.66
C TYR A 356 -14.76 -4.89 -7.56
N ASN A 357 -15.27 -6.03 -7.11
CA ASN A 357 -16.69 -6.17 -6.81
C ASN A 357 -17.14 -5.14 -5.77
N LEU A 358 -16.43 -5.00 -4.64
CA LEU A 358 -16.77 -4.04 -3.60
C LEU A 358 -16.58 -2.59 -4.05
N LEU A 359 -15.55 -2.32 -4.85
CA LEU A 359 -15.26 -0.99 -5.36
C LEU A 359 -16.34 -0.48 -6.32
N PHE A 360 -16.93 -1.36 -7.14
CA PHE A 360 -17.91 -0.99 -8.18
C PHE A 360 -19.36 -1.37 -7.85
N GLN A 361 -19.63 -2.04 -6.72
CA GLN A 361 -21.00 -2.39 -6.29
C GLN A 361 -21.86 -1.17 -5.97
N ASP A 362 -21.29 -0.17 -5.31
CA ASP A 362 -21.95 1.10 -5.06
C ASP A 362 -21.59 2.07 -6.19
N GLN A 363 -22.58 2.73 -6.81
CA GLN A 363 -22.39 3.69 -7.91
C GLN A 363 -21.64 4.98 -7.47
N GLY A 364 -20.90 4.93 -6.37
CA GLY A 364 -20.07 6.02 -5.85
C GLY A 364 -18.79 6.20 -6.68
N ASN A 365 -18.31 7.43 -6.70
CA ASN A 365 -17.09 7.82 -7.40
C ASN A 365 -15.85 7.15 -6.78
N VAL A 366 -14.89 6.73 -7.60
CA VAL A 366 -13.57 6.22 -7.14
C VAL A 366 -12.81 7.28 -6.32
N ASP A 367 -13.23 8.53 -6.40
CA ASP A 367 -12.66 9.67 -5.67
C ASP A 367 -12.87 9.64 -4.13
N ASP A 368 -13.70 8.75 -3.60
CA ASP A 368 -13.80 8.54 -2.15
C ASP A 368 -12.66 7.65 -1.65
N HIS A 369 -11.62 8.29 -1.07
CA HIS A 369 -10.43 7.60 -0.57
C HIS A 369 -10.70 6.58 0.53
N TYR A 370 -11.72 6.78 1.33
CA TYR A 370 -12.16 5.80 2.31
C TYR A 370 -12.65 4.54 1.63
N ARG A 371 -13.33 4.68 0.49
CA ARG A 371 -13.91 3.59 -0.28
C ARG A 371 -12.86 2.61 -0.78
N VAL A 372 -11.75 3.10 -1.36
CA VAL A 372 -10.65 2.24 -1.84
C VAL A 372 -10.06 1.42 -0.69
N SER A 373 -9.72 2.07 0.41
CA SER A 373 -9.13 1.40 1.58
C SER A 373 -10.12 0.43 2.25
N ALA A 374 -11.40 0.79 2.35
CA ALA A 374 -12.44 -0.05 2.92
C ALA A 374 -12.75 -1.27 2.05
N ALA A 375 -12.87 -1.09 0.73
CA ALA A 375 -13.07 -2.19 -0.21
C ALA A 375 -11.90 -3.18 -0.17
N PHE A 376 -10.67 -2.67 -0.14
CA PHE A 376 -9.48 -3.53 -0.07
C PHE A 376 -9.39 -4.28 1.27
N HIS A 377 -9.62 -3.59 2.37
CA HIS A 377 -9.68 -4.20 3.71
C HIS A 377 -10.71 -5.35 3.77
N LYS A 378 -11.93 -5.11 3.26
CA LYS A 378 -12.99 -6.11 3.22
C LYS A 378 -12.59 -7.30 2.33
N ALA A 379 -11.98 -7.06 1.17
CA ALA A 379 -11.52 -8.13 0.27
C ALA A 379 -10.47 -9.02 0.94
N VAL A 380 -9.45 -8.42 1.56
CA VAL A 380 -8.42 -9.17 2.30
C VAL A 380 -9.04 -9.95 3.47
N LYS A 381 -9.95 -9.31 4.23
CA LYS A 381 -10.68 -9.95 5.34
C LYS A 381 -11.49 -11.16 4.85
N GLN A 382 -12.17 -11.08 3.71
CA GLN A 382 -12.92 -12.20 3.14
C GLN A 382 -12.02 -13.39 2.79
N VAL A 383 -10.85 -13.13 2.22
CA VAL A 383 -9.87 -14.22 1.92
C VAL A 383 -9.31 -14.81 3.21
N ARG A 384 -8.98 -13.97 4.21
CA ARG A 384 -8.56 -14.42 5.54
C ARG A 384 -9.62 -15.30 6.20
N ASP A 385 -10.90 -14.90 6.18
CA ASP A 385 -11.99 -15.60 6.86
C ASP A 385 -12.25 -17.00 6.25
N LYS A 386 -12.02 -17.16 4.95
CA LYS A 386 -12.06 -18.46 4.27
C LYS A 386 -10.91 -19.39 4.70
N ARG A 387 -9.72 -18.85 4.91
CA ARG A 387 -8.48 -19.59 5.18
C ARG A 387 -7.63 -18.91 6.27
N PRO A 388 -8.14 -18.78 7.51
CA PRO A 388 -7.48 -17.96 8.55
C PRO A 388 -6.10 -18.46 8.94
N ALA A 389 -5.84 -19.76 8.82
CA ALA A 389 -4.54 -20.36 9.12
C ALA A 389 -3.50 -20.24 7.98
N ASN A 390 -3.88 -19.76 6.79
CA ASN A 390 -2.96 -19.52 5.68
C ASN A 390 -2.43 -18.08 5.72
N TYR A 391 -1.65 -17.74 6.74
CA TYR A 391 -1.13 -16.38 6.98
C TYR A 391 -0.32 -15.86 5.80
N LEU A 392 0.55 -16.69 5.21
CA LEU A 392 1.37 -16.33 4.03
C LEU A 392 0.53 -16.04 2.78
N GLY A 393 -0.71 -16.54 2.74
CA GLY A 393 -1.60 -16.35 1.59
C GLY A 393 -2.40 -15.05 1.65
N TRP A 394 -2.82 -14.58 2.85
CA TRP A 394 -3.68 -13.40 2.96
C TRP A 394 -3.00 -12.17 3.60
N ALA A 395 -1.95 -12.36 4.38
CA ALA A 395 -1.29 -11.25 5.07
C ALA A 395 -0.28 -10.42 4.25
N PRO A 396 0.11 -10.74 3.00
CA PRO A 396 0.99 -9.86 2.22
C PRO A 396 0.30 -8.63 1.66
N PHE A 397 -1.03 -8.60 1.55
CA PHE A 397 -1.76 -7.56 0.85
C PHE A 397 -1.81 -6.26 1.64
N VAL A 398 -1.22 -5.19 1.11
CA VAL A 398 -1.15 -3.86 1.73
C VAL A 398 -1.74 -2.78 0.84
N HIS A 399 -2.40 -1.82 1.47
CA HIS A 399 -2.80 -0.56 0.87
C HIS A 399 -1.81 0.52 1.30
N THR A 400 -1.26 1.26 0.34
CA THR A 400 -0.43 2.44 0.59
C THR A 400 -1.10 3.68 -0.01
N GLY A 401 -0.95 4.84 0.64
CA GLY A 401 -1.47 6.12 0.12
C GLY A 401 -2.39 6.87 1.06
N ALA A 402 -3.08 7.88 0.50
CA ALA A 402 -3.86 8.87 1.25
C ALA A 402 -5.32 8.46 1.48
#